data_c735536a026a9e8b4c158bf63d453437
#
_entry.id   c735536a026a9e8b4c158bf63d453437
#
_cell.length_a   1.000
_cell.length_b   1.000
_cell.length_c   1.000
_cell.angle_alpha   90.00
_cell.angle_beta   90.00
_cell.angle_gamma   90.00
#
_symmetry.space_group_name_H-M   'P 1'
#
loop_
_entity.id
_entity.type
_entity.pdbx_description
1 polymer ?
#
loop_
_entity_poly.entity_id
_entity_poly.type
_entity_poly.pdbx_seq_one_letter_code
_entity_poly.pdbx_strand_id
1 'polypeptide(L)'
;GITPDNEGRGYVLRRIIRRAIRHGHKLGIEEIFFYKLVPLLAQQYEKAFPELMANLSHVEKVLKKEEERFIKTLDLGMGILETAINELKGKDIDGETAFKLYDTYGFPVDLTADVARERGLTVDMEGFEIKMKEQKDRARKAGDFNDKKSNVVIDDETKFLGYDLFDNNATVSAIIKDDQLVNSISDGDEAIVILDQSSFYGESGGQIGDSGLLLKKGAKFEVNDTQ
;
A
#
# COMPACT_ATOMS: atom_id res chain seq x y z
N GLY A 1 -0.21 -13.87 4.90
CA GLY A 1 0.22 -13.07 3.75
C GLY A 1 -0.78 -11.95 3.43
N ILE A 2 -0.36 -10.99 2.60
CA ILE A 2 -1.22 -9.90 2.15
C ILE A 2 -2.00 -10.38 0.92
N THR A 3 -3.29 -10.07 0.86
CA THR A 3 -4.13 -10.30 -0.31
C THR A 3 -4.49 -8.98 -0.99
N PRO A 4 -4.74 -8.95 -2.32
CA PRO A 4 -5.20 -7.74 -3.01
C PRO A 4 -6.51 -7.23 -2.39
N ASP A 5 -6.53 -5.95 -1.99
CA ASP A 5 -7.68 -5.32 -1.34
C ASP A 5 -7.87 -3.86 -1.80
N ASN A 6 -8.90 -3.18 -1.27
CA ASN A 6 -9.21 -1.77 -1.56
C ASN A 6 -8.46 -0.79 -0.66
N GLU A 7 -7.86 -1.26 0.43
CA GLU A 7 -7.22 -0.44 1.45
C GLU A 7 -5.85 -0.99 1.87
N GLY A 8 -5.05 -0.15 2.50
CA GLY A 8 -3.78 -0.51 3.11
C GLY A 8 -2.81 -1.20 2.13
N ARG A 9 -2.03 -2.15 2.65
CA ARG A 9 -1.03 -2.94 1.87
C ARG A 9 -1.66 -3.75 0.74
N GLY A 10 -2.89 -4.25 0.94
CA GLY A 10 -3.63 -4.99 -0.09
C GLY A 10 -3.95 -4.12 -1.31
N TYR A 11 -4.23 -2.84 -1.12
CA TYR A 11 -4.43 -1.88 -2.21
C TYR A 11 -3.15 -1.69 -3.04
N VAL A 12 -2.00 -1.53 -2.38
CA VAL A 12 -0.72 -1.38 -3.09
C VAL A 12 -0.41 -2.63 -3.92
N LEU A 13 -0.59 -3.83 -3.34
CA LEU A 13 -0.43 -5.09 -4.06
C LEU A 13 -1.37 -5.18 -5.26
N ARG A 14 -2.65 -4.86 -5.09
CA ARG A 14 -3.65 -4.81 -6.17
C ARG A 14 -3.23 -3.87 -7.29
N ARG A 15 -2.74 -2.69 -6.96
CA ARG A 15 -2.27 -1.68 -7.91
C ARG A 15 -1.10 -2.19 -8.77
N ILE A 16 -0.11 -2.85 -8.14
CA ILE A 16 1.03 -3.45 -8.83
C ILE A 16 0.56 -4.56 -9.80
N ILE A 17 -0.32 -5.44 -9.35
CA ILE A 17 -0.89 -6.53 -10.16
C ILE A 17 -1.61 -5.95 -11.39
N ARG A 18 -2.52 -5.00 -11.19
CA ARG A 18 -3.30 -4.39 -12.27
C ARG A 18 -2.43 -3.64 -13.28
N ARG A 19 -1.38 -2.98 -12.80
CA ARG A 19 -0.39 -2.33 -13.67
C ARG A 19 0.31 -3.35 -14.59
N ALA A 20 0.75 -4.48 -14.03
CA ALA A 20 1.38 -5.56 -14.83
C ALA A 20 0.41 -6.14 -15.87
N ILE A 21 -0.84 -6.41 -15.48
CA ILE A 21 -1.87 -6.92 -16.40
C ILE A 21 -2.14 -5.93 -17.53
N ARG A 22 -2.28 -4.64 -17.24
CA ARG A 22 -2.46 -3.61 -18.27
C ARG A 22 -1.31 -3.59 -19.26
N HIS A 23 -0.06 -3.67 -18.78
CA HIS A 23 1.09 -3.69 -19.69
C HIS A 23 1.14 -4.95 -20.56
N GLY A 24 0.76 -6.12 -20.01
CA GLY A 24 0.60 -7.32 -20.80
C GLY A 24 -0.46 -7.17 -21.90
N HIS A 25 -1.62 -6.62 -21.55
CA HIS A 25 -2.69 -6.32 -22.52
C HIS A 25 -2.23 -5.34 -23.60
N LYS A 26 -1.47 -4.30 -23.25
CA LYS A 26 -0.87 -3.35 -24.20
C LYS A 26 0.11 -4.04 -25.18
N LEU A 27 0.77 -5.13 -24.74
CA LEU A 27 1.63 -5.95 -25.58
C LEU A 27 0.86 -6.98 -26.43
N GLY A 28 -0.47 -6.98 -26.40
CA GLY A 28 -1.33 -7.86 -27.16
C GLY A 28 -1.64 -9.20 -26.50
N ILE A 29 -1.40 -9.33 -25.19
CA ILE A 29 -1.79 -10.54 -24.45
C ILE A 29 -3.28 -10.38 -24.05
N GLU A 30 -4.15 -11.10 -24.74
CA GLU A 30 -5.60 -11.07 -24.52
C GLU A 30 -6.06 -12.06 -23.43
N GLU A 31 -5.26 -13.11 -23.20
CA GLU A 31 -5.56 -14.13 -22.20
C GLU A 31 -5.10 -13.74 -20.81
N ILE A 32 -5.71 -14.35 -19.78
CA ILE A 32 -5.20 -14.32 -18.41
C ILE A 32 -3.83 -15.00 -18.37
N PHE A 33 -2.80 -14.28 -17.96
CA PHE A 33 -1.40 -14.73 -18.05
C PHE A 33 -0.59 -14.53 -16.79
N PHE A 34 -0.91 -13.48 -16.00
CA PHE A 34 -0.05 -13.01 -14.93
C PHE A 34 0.16 -14.07 -13.85
N TYR A 35 -0.90 -14.77 -13.45
CA TYR A 35 -0.81 -15.88 -12.48
C TYR A 35 0.09 -17.03 -12.97
N LYS A 36 0.23 -17.23 -14.30
CA LYS A 36 1.06 -18.29 -14.89
C LYS A 36 2.56 -18.07 -14.65
N LEU A 37 2.96 -16.85 -14.23
CA LEU A 37 4.35 -16.51 -13.89
C LEU A 37 4.75 -17.00 -12.49
N VAL A 38 3.78 -17.27 -11.63
CA VAL A 38 4.04 -17.61 -10.21
C VAL A 38 4.84 -18.89 -10.03
N PRO A 39 4.57 -20.00 -10.74
CA PRO A 39 5.36 -21.22 -10.61
C PRO A 39 6.84 -21.03 -10.94
N LEU A 40 7.13 -20.28 -12.01
CA LEU A 40 8.50 -19.98 -12.41
C LEU A 40 9.22 -19.13 -11.39
N LEU A 41 8.52 -18.12 -10.86
CA LEU A 41 9.05 -17.26 -9.81
C LEU A 41 9.31 -18.05 -8.52
N ALA A 42 8.35 -18.87 -8.10
CA ALA A 42 8.48 -19.70 -6.92
C ALA A 42 9.68 -20.66 -7.01
N GLN A 43 9.90 -21.25 -8.16
CA GLN A 43 11.06 -22.11 -8.41
C GLN A 43 12.39 -21.33 -8.32
N GLN A 44 12.46 -20.14 -8.87
CA GLN A 44 13.67 -19.31 -8.81
C GLN A 44 14.02 -18.86 -7.40
N TYR A 45 12.99 -18.59 -6.60
CA TYR A 45 13.14 -18.05 -5.24
C TYR A 45 13.00 -19.11 -4.13
N GLU A 46 12.88 -20.40 -4.48
CA GLU A 46 12.64 -21.51 -3.53
C GLU A 46 13.59 -21.51 -2.33
N LYS A 47 14.88 -21.22 -2.55
CA LYS A 47 15.89 -21.19 -1.48
C LYS A 47 15.76 -20.00 -0.55
N ALA A 48 15.34 -18.84 -1.09
CA ALA A 48 15.22 -17.58 -0.32
C ALA A 48 13.85 -17.46 0.35
N PHE A 49 12.79 -17.96 -0.31
CA PHE A 49 11.40 -17.85 0.14
C PHE A 49 10.67 -19.19 -0.02
N PRO A 50 11.02 -20.23 0.78
CA PRO A 50 10.41 -21.55 0.67
C PRO A 50 8.89 -21.56 0.90
N GLU A 51 8.38 -20.59 1.65
CA GLU A 51 6.94 -20.38 1.87
C GLU A 51 6.17 -20.05 0.59
N LEU A 52 6.83 -19.50 -0.43
CA LEU A 52 6.20 -19.23 -1.73
C LEU A 52 5.82 -20.54 -2.42
N MET A 53 6.71 -21.53 -2.41
CA MET A 53 6.40 -22.88 -2.91
C MET A 53 5.31 -23.57 -2.11
N ALA A 54 5.34 -23.46 -0.77
CA ALA A 54 4.33 -24.05 0.09
C ALA A 54 2.92 -23.47 -0.15
N ASN A 55 2.83 -22.21 -0.59
CA ASN A 55 1.57 -21.51 -0.83
C ASN A 55 1.26 -21.31 -2.32
N LEU A 56 1.98 -21.95 -3.23
CA LEU A 56 1.91 -21.74 -4.67
C LEU A 56 0.47 -21.72 -5.21
N SER A 57 -0.28 -22.79 -4.95
CA SER A 57 -1.67 -22.93 -5.43
C SER A 57 -2.60 -21.83 -4.90
N HIS A 58 -2.37 -21.36 -3.68
CA HIS A 58 -3.15 -20.27 -3.11
C HIS A 58 -2.84 -18.94 -3.82
N VAL A 59 -1.56 -18.64 -4.03
CA VAL A 59 -1.10 -17.42 -4.71
C VAL A 59 -1.62 -17.39 -6.13
N GLU A 60 -1.48 -18.48 -6.90
CA GLU A 60 -2.04 -18.59 -8.26
C GLU A 60 -3.54 -18.31 -8.30
N LYS A 61 -4.30 -18.91 -7.38
CA LYS A 61 -5.75 -18.73 -7.31
C LYS A 61 -6.15 -17.28 -7.01
N VAL A 62 -5.44 -16.64 -6.09
CA VAL A 62 -5.70 -15.23 -5.73
C VAL A 62 -5.38 -14.30 -6.91
N LEU A 63 -4.21 -14.47 -7.53
CA LEU A 63 -3.81 -13.66 -8.68
C LEU A 63 -4.72 -13.86 -9.88
N LYS A 64 -5.06 -15.12 -10.20
CA LYS A 64 -5.99 -15.44 -11.28
C LYS A 64 -7.34 -14.76 -11.09
N LYS A 65 -7.88 -14.80 -9.87
CA LYS A 65 -9.17 -14.16 -9.55
C LYS A 65 -9.11 -12.64 -9.66
N GLU A 66 -8.01 -12.02 -9.24
CA GLU A 66 -7.82 -10.58 -9.37
C GLU A 66 -7.67 -10.16 -10.84
N GLU A 67 -6.92 -10.94 -11.64
CA GLU A 67 -6.73 -10.75 -13.06
C GLU A 67 -8.06 -10.87 -13.83
N GLU A 68 -8.84 -11.94 -13.60
CA GLU A 68 -10.17 -12.13 -14.20
C GLU A 68 -11.13 -10.99 -13.90
N ARG A 69 -11.07 -10.45 -12.69
CA ARG A 69 -11.88 -9.29 -12.29
C ARG A 69 -11.44 -8.02 -13.00
N PHE A 70 -10.12 -7.82 -13.07
CA PHE A 70 -9.57 -6.58 -13.63
C PHE A 70 -9.76 -6.51 -15.15
N ILE A 71 -9.55 -7.59 -15.89
CA ILE A 71 -9.74 -7.60 -17.33
C ILE A 71 -11.17 -7.19 -17.71
N LYS A 72 -12.18 -7.63 -16.95
CA LYS A 72 -13.57 -7.22 -17.18
C LYS A 72 -13.79 -5.71 -17.02
N THR A 73 -13.03 -5.06 -16.16
CA THR A 73 -13.14 -3.62 -15.90
C THR A 73 -12.14 -2.81 -16.72
N LEU A 74 -11.08 -3.43 -17.23
CA LEU A 74 -10.02 -2.76 -18.00
C LEU A 74 -10.58 -2.19 -19.31
N ASP A 75 -11.27 -3.00 -20.11
CA ASP A 75 -11.83 -2.57 -21.39
C ASP A 75 -12.86 -1.46 -21.20
N LEU A 76 -13.73 -1.61 -20.20
CA LEU A 76 -14.73 -0.60 -19.87
C LEU A 76 -14.10 0.69 -19.37
N GLY A 77 -13.12 0.59 -18.47
CA GLY A 77 -12.39 1.75 -17.93
C GLY A 77 -11.61 2.47 -19.02
N MET A 78 -10.95 1.72 -19.91
CA MET A 78 -10.25 2.30 -21.07
C MET A 78 -11.19 3.01 -22.03
N GLY A 79 -12.37 2.43 -22.33
CA GLY A 79 -13.36 3.07 -23.18
C GLY A 79 -13.90 4.40 -22.62
N ILE A 80 -14.14 4.45 -21.31
CA ILE A 80 -14.56 5.68 -20.62
C ILE A 80 -13.43 6.73 -20.65
N LEU A 81 -12.21 6.31 -20.38
CA LEU A 81 -11.04 7.19 -20.41
C LEU A 81 -10.81 7.76 -21.81
N GLU A 82 -10.94 6.94 -22.84
CA GLU A 82 -10.83 7.37 -24.24
C GLU A 82 -11.91 8.37 -24.63
N THR A 83 -13.16 8.14 -24.20
CA THR A 83 -14.24 9.10 -24.40
C THR A 83 -13.92 10.45 -23.73
N ALA A 84 -13.50 10.42 -22.46
CA ALA A 84 -13.11 11.63 -21.75
C ALA A 84 -11.95 12.38 -22.42
N ILE A 85 -10.94 11.65 -22.92
CA ILE A 85 -9.80 12.24 -23.66
C ILE A 85 -10.26 12.89 -24.96
N ASN A 86 -11.15 12.26 -25.70
CA ASN A 86 -11.65 12.77 -26.98
C ASN A 86 -12.53 14.02 -26.80
N GLU A 87 -13.21 14.15 -25.68
CA GLU A 87 -14.05 15.32 -25.32
C GLU A 87 -13.24 16.44 -24.66
N LEU A 88 -11.99 16.19 -24.33
CA LEU A 88 -11.14 17.11 -23.58
C LEU A 88 -10.81 18.38 -24.39
N LYS A 89 -11.09 19.55 -23.79
CA LYS A 89 -10.75 20.87 -24.40
C LYS A 89 -9.39 21.42 -23.95
N GLY A 90 -8.63 20.65 -23.17
CA GLY A 90 -7.34 21.04 -22.60
C GLY A 90 -6.34 19.91 -22.61
N LYS A 91 -5.47 19.88 -21.58
CA LYS A 91 -4.47 18.82 -21.40
C LYS A 91 -4.68 18.03 -20.10
N ASP A 92 -5.61 18.48 -19.24
CA ASP A 92 -5.81 17.90 -17.93
C ASP A 92 -7.14 17.12 -17.90
N ILE A 93 -7.06 15.82 -17.65
CA ILE A 93 -8.23 14.99 -17.35
C ILE A 93 -8.72 15.40 -15.97
N ASP A 94 -9.98 15.78 -15.84
CA ASP A 94 -10.54 16.26 -14.58
C ASP A 94 -10.54 15.19 -13.47
N GLY A 95 -10.41 15.67 -12.22
CA GLY A 95 -10.35 14.81 -11.04
C GLY A 95 -11.61 13.99 -10.80
N GLU A 96 -12.79 14.46 -11.26
CA GLU A 96 -14.05 13.74 -11.14
C GLU A 96 -14.10 12.52 -12.07
N THR A 97 -13.63 12.65 -13.30
CA THR A 97 -13.46 11.55 -14.25
C THR A 97 -12.47 10.51 -13.70
N ALA A 98 -11.32 10.95 -13.19
CA ALA A 98 -10.32 10.07 -12.58
C ALA A 98 -10.89 9.35 -11.34
N PHE A 99 -11.65 10.05 -10.51
CA PHE A 99 -12.32 9.47 -9.34
C PHE A 99 -13.41 8.46 -9.75
N LYS A 100 -14.22 8.76 -10.75
CA LYS A 100 -15.25 7.83 -11.26
C LYS A 100 -14.63 6.53 -11.79
N LEU A 101 -13.52 6.64 -12.53
CA LEU A 101 -12.76 5.48 -13.00
C LEU A 101 -12.25 4.64 -11.82
N TYR A 102 -11.75 5.28 -10.77
CA TYR A 102 -11.25 4.62 -9.57
C TYR A 102 -12.39 3.97 -8.75
N ASP A 103 -13.40 4.74 -8.37
CA ASP A 103 -14.44 4.36 -7.42
C ASP A 103 -15.43 3.35 -8.01
N THR A 104 -15.90 3.62 -9.24
CA THR A 104 -16.96 2.81 -9.88
C THR A 104 -16.40 1.62 -10.65
N TYR A 105 -15.28 1.83 -11.34
CA TYR A 105 -14.73 0.81 -12.24
C TYR A 105 -13.48 0.13 -11.70
N GLY A 106 -13.00 0.54 -10.50
CA GLY A 106 -11.80 -0.03 -9.90
C GLY A 106 -10.54 0.16 -10.76
N PHE A 107 -10.52 1.21 -11.59
CA PHE A 107 -9.40 1.56 -12.45
C PHE A 107 -8.46 2.48 -11.67
N PRO A 108 -7.30 2.01 -11.20
CA PRO A 108 -6.43 2.80 -10.34
C PRO A 108 -6.01 4.12 -10.98
N VAL A 109 -5.96 5.20 -10.19
CA VAL A 109 -5.66 6.54 -10.70
C VAL A 109 -4.26 6.63 -11.31
N ASP A 110 -3.29 5.86 -10.83
CA ASP A 110 -1.96 5.78 -11.42
C ASP A 110 -1.97 5.16 -12.82
N LEU A 111 -2.87 4.23 -13.12
CA LEU A 111 -3.09 3.74 -14.47
C LEU A 111 -3.73 4.80 -15.38
N THR A 112 -4.69 5.57 -14.86
CA THR A 112 -5.24 6.73 -15.56
C THR A 112 -4.12 7.74 -15.90
N ALA A 113 -3.25 8.04 -14.93
CA ALA A 113 -2.12 8.94 -15.12
C ALA A 113 -1.08 8.39 -16.12
N ASP A 114 -0.83 7.08 -16.12
CA ASP A 114 0.08 6.46 -17.09
C ASP A 114 -0.48 6.56 -18.52
N VAL A 115 -1.77 6.29 -18.72
CA VAL A 115 -2.43 6.42 -20.03
C VAL A 115 -2.44 7.89 -20.50
N ALA A 116 -2.74 8.83 -19.60
CA ALA A 116 -2.70 10.26 -19.88
C ALA A 116 -1.31 10.69 -20.35
N ARG A 117 -0.27 10.30 -19.60
CA ARG A 117 1.14 10.62 -19.92
C ARG A 117 1.57 10.08 -21.27
N GLU A 118 1.16 8.86 -21.64
CA GLU A 118 1.45 8.25 -22.95
C GLU A 118 0.86 9.07 -24.12
N ARG A 119 -0.18 9.90 -23.84
CA ARG A 119 -0.84 10.77 -24.82
C ARG A 119 -0.47 12.25 -24.66
N GLY A 120 0.52 12.57 -23.83
CA GLY A 120 0.93 13.94 -23.56
C GLY A 120 -0.07 14.77 -22.75
N LEU A 121 -0.91 14.07 -21.97
CA LEU A 121 -1.92 14.63 -21.08
C LEU A 121 -1.51 14.49 -19.61
N THR A 122 -2.17 15.24 -18.74
CA THR A 122 -2.05 15.16 -17.28
C THR A 122 -3.39 14.81 -16.64
N VAL A 123 -3.38 14.53 -15.33
CA VAL A 123 -4.58 14.28 -14.53
C VAL A 123 -4.62 15.27 -13.39
N ASP A 124 -5.77 15.90 -13.18
CA ASP A 124 -6.05 16.74 -12.01
C ASP A 124 -6.08 15.89 -10.73
N MET A 125 -4.88 15.69 -10.16
CA MET A 125 -4.71 14.89 -8.94
C MET A 125 -5.30 15.59 -7.72
N GLU A 126 -5.30 16.93 -7.69
CA GLU A 126 -5.88 17.69 -6.58
C GLU A 126 -7.40 17.50 -6.54
N GLY A 127 -8.08 17.62 -7.68
CA GLY A 127 -9.50 17.33 -7.79
C GLY A 127 -9.85 15.88 -7.46
N PHE A 128 -8.99 14.93 -7.84
CA PHE A 128 -9.14 13.53 -7.47
C PHE A 128 -9.06 13.34 -5.94
N GLU A 129 -8.08 13.92 -5.28
CA GLU A 129 -7.90 13.82 -3.83
C GLU A 129 -9.05 14.45 -3.04
N ILE A 130 -9.59 15.57 -3.52
CA ILE A 130 -10.80 16.19 -2.96
C ILE A 130 -11.97 15.21 -3.00
N LYS A 131 -12.22 14.55 -4.14
CA LYS A 131 -13.29 13.54 -4.29
C LYS A 131 -13.07 12.32 -3.41
N MET A 132 -11.83 11.85 -3.28
CA MET A 132 -11.45 10.76 -2.37
C MET A 132 -11.74 11.11 -0.91
N LYS A 133 -11.43 12.35 -0.51
CA LYS A 133 -11.72 12.84 0.84
C LYS A 133 -13.22 12.90 1.10
N GLU A 134 -14.00 13.44 0.15
CA GLU A 134 -15.46 13.47 0.24
C GLU A 134 -16.06 12.07 0.41
N GLN A 135 -15.54 11.07 -0.31
CA GLN A 135 -15.96 9.68 -0.18
C GLN A 135 -15.63 9.11 1.21
N LYS A 136 -14.39 9.31 1.69
CA LYS A 136 -13.96 8.86 3.03
C LYS A 136 -14.80 9.49 4.13
N ASP A 137 -15.10 10.79 4.02
CA ASP A 137 -15.93 11.49 5.01
C ASP A 137 -17.38 11.00 4.99
N ARG A 138 -17.92 10.65 3.83
CA ARG A 138 -19.24 9.99 3.71
C ARG A 138 -19.24 8.60 4.34
N ALA A 139 -18.20 7.79 4.08
CA ALA A 139 -18.03 6.47 4.67
C ALA A 139 -17.89 6.53 6.21
N ARG A 140 -17.10 7.49 6.72
CA ARG A 140 -16.98 7.72 8.17
C ARG A 140 -18.28 8.12 8.85
N LYS A 141 -19.10 8.94 8.20
CA LYS A 141 -20.43 9.34 8.71
C LYS A 141 -21.43 8.19 8.67
N ALA A 142 -21.26 7.21 7.81
CA ALA A 142 -22.11 6.03 7.67
C ALA A 142 -21.70 4.85 8.54
N GLY A 143 -20.45 4.81 9.00
CA GLY A 143 -19.88 3.77 9.85
C GLY A 143 -19.41 4.35 11.18
N ASP A 144 -19.96 3.86 12.29
CA ASP A 144 -19.47 4.11 13.65
C ASP A 144 -18.15 3.34 13.85
N PHE A 145 -17.07 3.76 13.15
CA PHE A 145 -15.77 3.13 13.26
C PHE A 145 -14.94 3.83 14.34
N ASN A 146 -14.85 3.14 15.45
CA ASN A 146 -13.92 3.35 16.55
C ASN A 146 -12.48 3.06 16.07
N ASP A 147 -11.89 3.94 15.28
CA ASP A 147 -10.44 3.98 15.07
C ASP A 147 -9.84 4.58 16.36
N LYS A 148 -9.42 3.73 17.27
CA LYS A 148 -8.60 4.10 18.43
C LYS A 148 -7.23 4.56 17.93
N LYS A 149 -7.15 5.76 17.36
CA LYS A 149 -5.87 6.46 17.27
C LYS A 149 -5.56 6.97 18.65
N SER A 150 -4.41 6.62 19.18
CA SER A 150 -3.86 7.22 20.41
C SER A 150 -3.99 8.75 20.32
N ASN A 151 -4.57 9.38 21.34
CA ASN A 151 -4.72 10.83 21.41
C ASN A 151 -3.40 11.54 21.81
N VAL A 152 -2.30 10.80 21.92
CA VAL A 152 -0.99 11.34 22.27
C VAL A 152 -0.34 11.89 21.01
N VAL A 153 -0.25 13.21 20.92
CA VAL A 153 0.49 13.91 19.88
C VAL A 153 1.92 14.07 20.34
N ILE A 154 2.88 13.59 19.55
CA ILE A 154 4.32 13.76 19.77
C ILE A 154 4.84 14.51 18.56
N ASP A 155 5.47 15.65 18.80
CA ASP A 155 6.03 16.50 17.74
C ASP A 155 7.46 16.08 17.31
N ASP A 156 8.05 15.06 17.96
CA ASP A 156 9.38 14.58 17.65
C ASP A 156 9.37 13.64 16.42
N GLU A 157 10.20 13.93 15.43
CA GLU A 157 10.42 13.08 14.27
C GLU A 157 11.59 12.11 14.53
N THR A 158 11.37 10.83 14.27
CA THR A 158 12.43 9.81 14.29
C THR A 158 13.26 9.88 13.01
N LYS A 159 14.57 10.11 13.12
CA LYS A 159 15.48 10.07 11.97
C LYS A 159 15.70 8.63 11.51
N PHE A 160 15.33 8.30 10.26
CA PHE A 160 15.57 6.99 9.69
C PHE A 160 17.02 6.83 9.20
N LEU A 161 17.70 5.75 9.62
CA LEU A 161 19.08 5.42 9.30
C LEU A 161 19.23 4.09 8.54
N GLY A 162 18.13 3.37 8.29
CA GLY A 162 18.14 2.01 7.77
C GLY A 162 18.60 1.85 6.32
N TYR A 163 18.89 2.95 5.60
CA TYR A 163 19.52 2.85 4.28
C TYR A 163 21.00 2.48 4.37
N ASP A 164 21.67 2.90 5.45
CA ASP A 164 23.11 2.76 5.61
C ASP A 164 23.50 1.82 6.77
N LEU A 165 22.62 1.65 7.77
CA LEU A 165 22.89 0.94 9.01
C LEU A 165 21.83 -0.12 9.30
N PHE A 166 22.27 -1.32 9.69
CA PHE A 166 21.39 -2.40 10.17
C PHE A 166 21.13 -2.31 11.68
N ASP A 167 22.03 -1.68 12.41
CA ASP A 167 21.93 -1.42 13.84
C ASP A 167 22.44 -0.01 14.16
N ASN A 168 21.90 0.61 15.18
CA ASN A 168 22.30 1.93 15.63
C ASN A 168 22.04 2.12 17.13
N ASN A 169 22.74 3.07 17.74
CA ASN A 169 22.37 3.56 19.06
C ASN A 169 21.28 4.63 18.93
N ALA A 170 20.29 4.56 19.81
CA ALA A 170 19.19 5.52 19.84
C ALA A 170 18.86 5.92 21.28
N THR A 171 18.18 7.06 21.41
CA THR A 171 17.60 7.53 22.67
C THR A 171 16.09 7.38 22.61
N VAL A 172 15.50 6.85 23.68
CA VAL A 172 14.04 6.81 23.81
C VAL A 172 13.52 8.22 24.09
N SER A 173 12.76 8.77 23.15
CA SER A 173 12.13 10.09 23.29
C SER A 173 10.82 10.00 24.09
N ALA A 174 10.04 8.95 23.88
CA ALA A 174 8.79 8.73 24.58
C ALA A 174 8.41 7.25 24.65
N ILE A 175 7.57 6.91 25.65
CA ILE A 175 6.93 5.61 25.78
C ILE A 175 5.44 5.83 25.97
N ILE A 176 4.62 5.14 25.17
CA ILE A 176 3.16 5.19 25.30
C ILE A 176 2.67 3.80 25.68
N LYS A 177 1.92 3.72 26.77
CA LYS A 177 1.23 2.52 27.24
C LYS A 177 -0.21 2.87 27.56
N ASP A 178 -1.17 2.07 27.08
CA ASP A 178 -2.61 2.28 27.28
C ASP A 178 -3.07 3.71 26.90
N ASP A 179 -2.59 4.21 25.75
CA ASP A 179 -2.83 5.57 25.24
C ASP A 179 -2.37 6.72 26.16
N GLN A 180 -1.42 6.46 27.06
CA GLN A 180 -0.84 7.45 27.96
C GLN A 180 0.69 7.45 27.89
N LEU A 181 1.28 8.65 28.00
CA LEU A 181 2.71 8.80 28.17
C LEU A 181 3.14 8.26 29.53
N VAL A 182 4.15 7.38 29.53
CA VAL A 182 4.73 6.80 30.74
C VAL A 182 6.24 6.98 30.77
N ASN A 183 6.83 7.02 31.94
CA ASN A 183 8.29 7.17 32.09
C ASN A 183 9.06 5.82 32.06
N SER A 184 8.36 4.71 32.26
CA SER A 184 8.95 3.38 32.29
C SER A 184 7.89 2.30 32.04
N ILE A 185 8.35 1.14 31.60
CA ILE A 185 7.56 -0.09 31.46
C ILE A 185 8.28 -1.22 32.18
N SER A 186 7.54 -2.27 32.53
CA SER A 186 7.99 -3.45 33.22
C SER A 186 8.00 -4.67 32.32
N ASP A 187 8.61 -5.75 32.77
CA ASP A 187 8.62 -7.03 32.06
C ASP A 187 7.18 -7.53 31.82
N GLY A 188 6.91 -7.92 30.56
CA GLY A 188 5.60 -8.36 30.10
C GLY A 188 4.64 -7.23 29.67
N ASP A 189 5.05 -5.96 29.76
CA ASP A 189 4.27 -4.83 29.27
C ASP A 189 4.35 -4.72 27.73
N GLU A 190 3.23 -4.37 27.10
CA GLU A 190 3.17 -3.93 25.70
C GLU A 190 3.10 -2.40 25.65
N ALA A 191 3.92 -1.80 24.81
CA ALA A 191 4.01 -0.35 24.69
C ALA A 191 4.52 0.09 23.31
N ILE A 192 4.26 1.35 22.95
CA ILE A 192 4.89 2.01 21.81
C ILE A 192 6.11 2.78 22.34
N VAL A 193 7.27 2.54 21.72
CA VAL A 193 8.51 3.23 22.06
C VAL A 193 8.89 4.13 20.90
N ILE A 194 9.10 5.42 21.17
CA ILE A 194 9.51 6.41 20.19
C ILE A 194 10.99 6.72 20.39
N LEU A 195 11.74 6.69 19.30
CA LEU A 195 13.18 6.89 19.27
C LEU A 195 13.55 8.19 18.55
N ASP A 196 14.65 8.82 18.92
CA ASP A 196 15.23 9.96 18.19
C ASP A 196 15.74 9.57 16.81
N GLN A 197 16.20 8.32 16.65
CA GLN A 197 16.66 7.76 15.38
C GLN A 197 16.51 6.24 15.37
N SER A 198 16.32 5.65 14.19
CA SER A 198 16.09 4.22 14.04
C SER A 198 16.60 3.68 12.72
N SER A 199 17.15 2.46 12.73
CA SER A 199 17.37 1.65 11.53
C SER A 199 16.16 0.82 11.14
N PHE A 200 15.12 0.72 11.99
CA PHE A 200 13.86 0.06 11.67
C PHE A 200 13.05 0.88 10.67
N TYR A 201 12.61 0.26 9.59
CA TYR A 201 11.72 0.86 8.61
C TYR A 201 10.29 0.89 9.14
N GLY A 202 9.67 2.08 9.19
CA GLY A 202 8.26 2.23 9.52
C GLY A 202 7.35 1.78 8.38
N GLU A 203 6.20 1.19 8.69
CA GLU A 203 5.23 0.76 7.68
C GLU A 203 4.87 1.90 6.74
N SER A 204 5.22 1.77 5.47
CA SER A 204 4.95 2.77 4.44
C SER A 204 4.88 2.16 3.06
N GLY A 205 4.12 2.78 2.14
CA GLY A 205 4.09 2.40 0.73
C GLY A 205 3.70 0.95 0.44
N GLY A 206 3.06 0.26 1.41
CA GLY A 206 2.67 -1.15 1.32
C GLY A 206 3.74 -2.14 1.76
N GLN A 207 4.91 -1.65 2.19
CA GLN A 207 5.93 -2.45 2.86
C GLN A 207 5.56 -2.56 4.35
N ILE A 208 5.70 -3.75 4.93
CA ILE A 208 5.53 -3.96 6.37
C ILE A 208 6.66 -3.28 7.15
N GLY A 209 6.36 -2.82 8.35
CA GLY A 209 7.35 -2.32 9.29
C GLY A 209 8.35 -3.42 9.69
N ASP A 210 9.55 -3.00 10.06
CA ASP A 210 10.58 -3.91 10.55
C ASP A 210 10.27 -4.38 11.96
N SER A 211 10.78 -5.55 12.29
CA SER A 211 10.78 -6.14 13.63
C SER A 211 12.20 -6.40 14.12
N GLY A 212 12.40 -6.44 15.43
CA GLY A 212 13.74 -6.67 15.98
C GLY A 212 13.82 -6.43 17.48
N LEU A 213 14.95 -5.88 17.94
CA LEU A 213 15.23 -5.74 19.36
C LEU A 213 15.80 -4.38 19.69
N LEU A 214 15.30 -3.75 20.76
CA LEU A 214 16.00 -2.68 21.45
C LEU A 214 16.70 -3.27 22.68
N LEU A 215 18.01 -3.04 22.77
CA LEU A 215 18.85 -3.62 23.80
C LEU A 215 19.48 -2.52 24.66
N LYS A 216 19.41 -2.68 25.97
CA LYS A 216 20.14 -1.88 26.96
C LYS A 216 20.66 -2.80 28.03
N LYS A 217 21.76 -2.45 28.71
CA LYS A 217 22.31 -3.26 29.78
C LYS A 217 21.21 -3.62 30.82
N GLY A 218 20.86 -4.91 30.89
CA GLY A 218 19.85 -5.44 31.80
C GLY A 218 18.40 -5.32 31.33
N ALA A 219 18.14 -4.84 30.10
CA ALA A 219 16.80 -4.75 29.54
C ALA A 219 16.78 -5.13 28.06
N LYS A 220 15.69 -5.79 27.63
CA LYS A 220 15.41 -6.16 26.25
C LYS A 220 13.95 -5.77 25.95
N PHE A 221 13.74 -5.07 24.84
CA PHE A 221 12.41 -4.78 24.31
C PHE A 221 12.29 -5.40 22.92
N GLU A 222 11.28 -6.22 22.70
CA GLU A 222 11.01 -6.88 21.42
C GLU A 222 10.12 -5.97 20.58
N VAL A 223 10.59 -5.60 19.39
CA VAL A 223 9.84 -4.79 18.43
C VAL A 223 9.12 -5.75 17.50
N ASN A 224 7.80 -5.81 17.59
CA ASN A 224 6.96 -6.67 16.78
C ASN A 224 6.54 -5.98 15.46
N ASP A 225 6.50 -4.65 15.45
CA ASP A 225 6.13 -3.84 14.30
C ASP A 225 6.69 -2.42 14.45
N THR A 226 6.92 -1.74 13.33
CA THR A 226 7.37 -0.34 13.27
C THR A 226 6.44 0.45 12.37
N GLN A 227 5.94 1.57 12.86
CA GLN A 227 4.98 2.44 12.16
C GLN A 227 5.53 3.85 11.96
#